data_a83f84400c996603fca107a9a94f0120
#
_entry.id   a83f84400c996603fca107a9a94f0120
#
_cell.length_a   1.000
_cell.length_b   1.000
_cell.length_c   1.000
_cell.angle_alpha   90.00
_cell.angle_beta   90.00
_cell.angle_gamma   90.00
#
_symmetry.space_group_name_H-M   'P 1'
#
loop_
_entity.id
_entity.type
_entity.pdbx_description
1 polymer ?
#
loop_
_entity_poly.entity_id
_entity_poly.type
_entity_poly.pdbx_seq_one_letter_code
_entity_poly.pdbx_strand_id
1 'polypeptide(L)'
;MFTVTMKSNGSTIEKDRLSRAIHAASIAAGYPEDDLFQRFLSLEPSDFRVDLYYPALSKPRTDQMLMIEVLISSGTDANRKKSLVAALVEKLAEAGIDPNDIMVFFLETDRASGSFGGGRFAPPVDFA
;
A
#
# COMPACT_ATOMS: atom_id res chain seq x y z
N MET A 1 -3.45 -0.32 7.33
CA MET A 1 -2.28 -1.22 7.44
C MET A 1 -1.81 -1.60 6.04
N PHE A 2 -0.53 -1.44 5.78
CA PHE A 2 0.04 -1.66 4.45
C PHE A 2 1.00 -2.84 4.47
N THR A 3 0.89 -3.71 3.49
CA THR A 3 1.89 -4.74 3.19
C THR A 3 2.45 -4.46 1.81
N VAL A 4 3.75 -4.22 1.73
CA VAL A 4 4.44 -3.87 0.49
C VAL A 4 5.35 -5.04 0.10
N THR A 5 5.04 -5.69 -1.00
CA THR A 5 5.87 -6.76 -1.55
C THR A 5 6.69 -6.21 -2.69
N MET A 6 7.99 -6.52 -2.69
CA MET A 6 8.95 -6.05 -3.69
C MET A 6 9.94 -7.15 -4.03
N LYS A 7 10.58 -7.02 -5.18
CA LYS A 7 11.68 -7.92 -5.58
C LYS A 7 12.97 -7.51 -4.87
N SER A 8 13.71 -8.48 -4.38
CA SER A 8 14.97 -8.25 -3.66
C SER A 8 16.06 -7.61 -4.52
N ASN A 9 15.99 -7.79 -5.85
CA ASN A 9 16.93 -7.23 -6.81
C ASN A 9 16.45 -5.90 -7.43
N GLY A 10 15.29 -5.40 -7.04
CA GLY A 10 14.62 -4.35 -7.80
C GLY A 10 14.94 -2.95 -7.35
N SER A 11 14.63 -2.62 -6.12
CA SER A 11 14.65 -1.23 -5.69
C SER A 11 16.01 -0.82 -5.13
N THR A 12 16.53 0.30 -5.64
CA THR A 12 17.65 1.02 -5.04
C THR A 12 17.17 2.06 -4.04
N ILE A 13 15.86 2.24 -3.90
CA ILE A 13 15.26 3.22 -2.99
C ILE A 13 15.20 2.63 -1.59
N GLU A 14 15.69 3.40 -0.61
CA GLU A 14 15.69 2.96 0.79
C GLU A 14 14.28 2.75 1.31
N LYS A 15 14.10 1.71 2.13
CA LYS A 15 12.81 1.38 2.75
C LYS A 15 12.27 2.53 3.58
N ASP A 16 13.13 3.29 4.26
CA ASP A 16 12.70 4.47 5.03
C ASP A 16 12.05 5.51 4.14
N ARG A 17 12.58 5.71 2.94
CA ARG A 17 12.01 6.65 1.97
C ARG A 17 10.66 6.17 1.45
N LEU A 18 10.54 4.89 1.13
CA LEU A 18 9.26 4.28 0.74
C LEU A 18 8.24 4.38 1.88
N SER A 19 8.67 4.09 3.09
CA SER A 19 7.82 4.16 4.28
C SER A 19 7.27 5.56 4.50
N ARG A 20 8.12 6.58 4.41
CA ARG A 20 7.69 7.98 4.55
C ARG A 20 6.71 8.39 3.45
N ALA A 21 6.94 7.96 2.21
CA ALA A 21 6.05 8.25 1.10
C ALA A 21 4.66 7.62 1.31
N ILE A 22 4.61 6.37 1.72
CA ILE A 22 3.37 5.66 1.99
C ILE A 22 2.61 6.30 3.16
N HIS A 23 3.33 6.68 4.21
CA HIS A 23 2.72 7.32 5.37
C HIS A 23 2.18 8.71 5.03
N ALA A 24 2.92 9.49 4.25
CA ALA A 24 2.46 10.79 3.75
C ALA A 24 1.19 10.64 2.89
N ALA A 25 1.10 9.60 2.08
CA ALA A 25 -0.10 9.31 1.29
C ALA A 25 -1.30 8.98 2.19
N SER A 26 -1.08 8.18 3.23
CA SER A 26 -2.12 7.85 4.21
C SER A 26 -2.67 9.10 4.89
N ILE A 27 -1.80 9.99 5.34
CA ILE A 27 -2.20 11.26 5.97
C ILE A 27 -2.96 12.13 4.96
N ALA A 28 -2.45 12.25 3.73
CA ALA A 28 -3.11 13.02 2.68
C ALA A 28 -4.51 12.51 2.35
N ALA A 29 -4.72 11.20 2.49
CA ALA A 29 -6.03 10.57 2.28
C ALA A 29 -6.97 10.68 3.50
N GLY A 30 -6.54 11.34 4.57
CA GLY A 30 -7.35 11.64 5.75
C GLY A 30 -7.19 10.67 6.92
N TYR A 31 -6.22 9.77 6.88
CA TYR A 31 -5.95 8.87 8.00
C TYR A 31 -5.11 9.57 9.07
N PRO A 32 -5.25 9.19 10.35
CA PRO A 32 -4.46 9.80 11.42
C PRO A 32 -2.96 9.61 11.25
N GLU A 33 -2.17 10.58 11.74
CA GLU A 33 -0.71 10.52 11.68
C GLU A 33 -0.13 9.35 12.48
N ASP A 34 -0.78 8.97 13.56
CA ASP A 34 -0.34 7.85 14.41
C ASP A 34 -0.83 6.47 13.92
N ASP A 35 -1.61 6.43 12.84
CA ASP A 35 -2.01 5.17 12.18
C ASP A 35 -0.88 4.69 11.26
N LEU A 36 0.22 4.25 11.87
CA LEU A 36 1.39 3.77 11.16
C LEU A 36 1.56 2.26 11.35
N PHE A 37 1.15 1.50 10.33
CA PHE A 37 1.31 0.05 10.28
C PHE A 37 1.76 -0.35 8.89
N GLN A 38 3.02 -0.74 8.76
CA GLN A 38 3.63 -1.09 7.48
C GLN A 38 4.49 -2.34 7.63
N ARG A 39 4.41 -3.20 6.62
CA ARG A 39 5.28 -4.37 6.46
C ARG A 39 5.91 -4.34 5.08
N PHE A 40 7.19 -4.60 5.01
CA PHE A 40 7.91 -4.74 3.75
C PHE A 40 8.39 -6.18 3.59
N LEU A 41 7.98 -6.80 2.48
CA LEU A 41 8.41 -8.16 2.11
C LEU A 41 9.29 -8.05 0.88
N SER A 42 10.56 -8.45 1.03
CA SER A 42 11.52 -8.49 -0.07
C SER A 42 11.69 -9.94 -0.49
N LEU A 43 11.21 -10.28 -1.69
CA LEU A 43 11.19 -11.65 -2.21
C LEU A 43 12.18 -11.80 -3.34
N GLU A 44 12.79 -13.00 -3.44
CA GLU A 44 13.57 -13.36 -4.61
C GLU A 44 12.68 -13.30 -5.86
N PRO A 45 13.23 -12.92 -7.03
CA PRO A 45 12.42 -12.85 -8.26
C PRO A 45 11.67 -14.13 -8.60
N SER A 46 12.22 -15.29 -8.26
CA SER A 46 11.54 -16.57 -8.46
C SER A 46 10.33 -16.79 -7.57
N ASP A 47 10.24 -16.04 -6.46
CA ASP A 47 9.15 -16.13 -5.48
C ASP A 47 8.10 -15.03 -5.65
N PHE A 48 8.36 -14.07 -6.56
CA PHE A 48 7.43 -12.98 -6.86
C PHE A 48 7.32 -12.80 -8.37
N ARG A 49 6.38 -13.55 -8.95
CA ARG A 49 6.19 -13.61 -10.41
C ARG A 49 4.98 -12.79 -10.80
N VAL A 50 5.21 -11.79 -11.65
CA VAL A 50 4.18 -10.84 -12.09
C VAL A 50 4.29 -10.67 -13.60
N ASP A 51 3.15 -10.72 -14.29
CA ASP A 51 3.11 -10.38 -15.70
C ASP A 51 3.48 -8.91 -15.90
N LEU A 52 4.29 -8.64 -16.91
CA LEU A 52 4.84 -7.30 -17.10
C LEU A 52 3.82 -6.31 -17.69
N TYR A 53 2.77 -6.80 -18.35
CA TYR A 53 1.84 -5.94 -19.10
C TYR A 53 0.38 -6.01 -18.64
N TYR A 54 -0.02 -7.09 -17.94
CA TYR A 54 -1.42 -7.20 -17.54
C TYR A 54 -1.83 -6.04 -16.60
N PRO A 55 -3.02 -5.40 -16.78
CA PRO A 55 -4.12 -5.75 -17.68
C PRO A 55 -4.13 -5.01 -19.04
N ALA A 56 -3.07 -4.57 -19.55
CA ALA A 56 -2.89 -3.86 -20.82
C ALA A 56 -2.14 -2.55 -20.61
N LEU A 57 -1.05 -2.65 -19.85
CA LEU A 57 -0.14 -1.51 -19.65
C LEU A 57 0.54 -1.14 -20.96
N SER A 58 0.76 0.16 -21.19
CA SER A 58 1.42 0.66 -22.40
C SER A 58 2.92 0.38 -22.43
N LYS A 59 3.51 0.15 -21.25
CA LYS A 59 4.92 -0.22 -21.10
C LYS A 59 5.06 -1.29 -20.01
N PRO A 60 6.14 -2.10 -20.04
CA PRO A 60 6.31 -3.16 -19.05
C PRO A 60 6.59 -2.62 -17.66
N ARG A 61 6.15 -3.37 -16.65
CA ARG A 61 6.62 -3.18 -15.29
C ARG A 61 8.12 -3.47 -15.21
N THR A 62 8.80 -2.79 -14.30
CA THR A 62 10.22 -3.02 -14.03
C THR A 62 10.40 -3.82 -12.75
N ASP A 63 11.65 -4.18 -12.44
CA ASP A 63 11.96 -4.85 -11.17
C ASP A 63 11.74 -3.95 -9.94
N GLN A 64 11.49 -2.65 -10.13
CA GLN A 64 11.13 -1.74 -9.05
C GLN A 64 9.65 -1.79 -8.67
N MET A 65 8.89 -2.71 -9.26
CA MET A 65 7.46 -2.85 -8.97
C MET A 65 7.17 -3.07 -7.48
N LEU A 66 6.08 -2.49 -7.02
CA LEU A 66 5.55 -2.65 -5.68
C LEU A 66 4.15 -3.22 -5.76
N MET A 67 3.88 -4.26 -4.99
CA MET A 67 2.52 -4.73 -4.75
C MET A 67 2.12 -4.28 -3.35
N ILE A 68 1.20 -3.34 -3.28
CA ILE A 68 0.73 -2.76 -2.02
C ILE A 68 -0.64 -3.32 -1.70
N GLU A 69 -0.73 -4.06 -0.61
CA GLU A 69 -1.99 -4.54 -0.07
C GLU A 69 -2.37 -3.66 1.12
N VAL A 70 -3.59 -3.11 1.06
CA VAL A 70 -4.08 -2.20 2.09
C VAL A 70 -5.21 -2.88 2.84
N LEU A 71 -4.97 -3.25 4.09
CA LEU A 71 -5.99 -3.80 4.97
C LEU A 71 -6.75 -2.63 5.60
N ILE A 72 -8.02 -2.52 5.26
CA ILE A 72 -8.89 -1.42 5.70
C ILE A 72 -10.19 -1.94 6.30
N SER A 73 -10.92 -1.06 6.95
CA SER A 73 -12.21 -1.40 7.54
C SER A 73 -13.28 -1.60 6.47
N SER A 74 -14.11 -2.63 6.68
CA SER A 74 -15.32 -2.82 5.88
C SER A 74 -16.18 -1.56 5.92
N GLY A 75 -16.81 -1.23 4.79
CA GLY A 75 -17.62 -0.03 4.67
C GLY A 75 -16.86 1.22 4.21
N THR A 76 -15.56 1.13 3.99
CA THR A 76 -14.80 2.21 3.36
C THR A 76 -15.30 2.42 1.94
N ASP A 77 -15.73 3.64 1.60
CA ASP A 77 -16.32 3.90 0.30
C ASP A 77 -15.29 3.94 -0.84
N ALA A 78 -15.81 3.85 -2.08
CA ALA A 78 -14.98 3.83 -3.27
C ALA A 78 -14.18 5.13 -3.45
N ASN A 79 -14.72 6.28 -3.05
CA ASN A 79 -14.04 7.55 -3.19
C ASN A 79 -12.82 7.64 -2.28
N ARG A 80 -12.93 7.16 -1.05
CA ARG A 80 -11.80 7.12 -0.11
C ARG A 80 -10.70 6.17 -0.62
N LYS A 81 -11.08 5.01 -1.18
CA LYS A 81 -10.13 4.09 -1.80
C LYS A 81 -9.40 4.74 -2.97
N LYS A 82 -10.12 5.43 -3.86
CA LYS A 82 -9.53 6.16 -4.99
C LYS A 82 -8.60 7.27 -4.54
N SER A 83 -8.97 8.01 -3.50
CA SER A 83 -8.13 9.06 -2.94
C SER A 83 -6.83 8.50 -2.38
N LEU A 84 -6.89 7.37 -1.70
CA LEU A 84 -5.68 6.73 -1.16
C LEU A 84 -4.77 6.23 -2.28
N VAL A 85 -5.33 5.59 -3.32
CA VAL A 85 -4.53 5.15 -4.48
C VAL A 85 -3.85 6.33 -5.16
N ALA A 86 -4.59 7.42 -5.39
CA ALA A 86 -4.04 8.63 -6.01
C ALA A 86 -2.90 9.22 -5.16
N ALA A 87 -3.07 9.28 -3.85
CA ALA A 87 -2.05 9.79 -2.95
C ALA A 87 -0.80 8.88 -2.91
N LEU A 88 -1.00 7.56 -2.89
CA LEU A 88 0.10 6.59 -2.95
C LEU A 88 0.92 6.77 -4.22
N VAL A 89 0.25 6.85 -5.37
CA VAL A 89 0.91 7.05 -6.66
C VAL A 89 1.70 8.36 -6.68
N GLU A 90 1.10 9.46 -6.23
CA GLU A 90 1.75 10.77 -6.19
C GLU A 90 3.00 10.76 -5.29
N LYS A 91 2.87 10.29 -4.06
CA LYS A 91 3.97 10.30 -3.09
C LYS A 91 5.09 9.34 -3.47
N LEU A 92 4.75 8.18 -3.99
CA LEU A 92 5.75 7.21 -4.46
C LEU A 92 6.45 7.69 -5.74
N ALA A 93 5.75 8.40 -6.63
CA ALA A 93 6.37 9.02 -7.80
C ALA A 93 7.41 10.07 -7.38
N GLU A 94 7.10 10.88 -6.38
CA GLU A 94 8.06 11.84 -5.80
C GLU A 94 9.29 11.12 -5.21
N ALA A 95 9.13 9.90 -4.72
CA ALA A 95 10.21 9.08 -4.20
C ALA A 95 10.99 8.32 -5.29
N GLY A 96 10.56 8.42 -6.56
CA GLY A 96 11.26 7.82 -7.69
C GLY A 96 10.66 6.51 -8.22
N ILE A 97 9.47 6.12 -7.78
CA ILE A 97 8.77 4.95 -8.29
C ILE A 97 7.85 5.37 -9.44
N ASP A 98 8.02 4.75 -10.60
CA ASP A 98 7.13 4.98 -11.73
C ASP A 98 5.71 4.52 -11.37
N PRO A 99 4.67 5.33 -11.62
CA PRO A 99 3.28 4.92 -11.39
C PRO A 99 2.91 3.57 -12.00
N ASN A 100 3.51 3.23 -13.14
CA ASN A 100 3.30 1.96 -13.82
C ASN A 100 3.76 0.75 -13.00
N ASP A 101 4.65 0.95 -12.04
CA ASP A 101 5.19 -0.09 -11.16
C ASP A 101 4.42 -0.23 -9.84
N ILE A 102 3.33 0.49 -9.66
CA ILE A 102 2.57 0.52 -8.41
C ILE A 102 1.26 -0.24 -8.59
N MET A 103 1.12 -1.35 -7.86
CA MET A 103 -0.12 -2.11 -7.76
C MET A 103 -0.71 -1.90 -6.37
N VAL A 104 -2.00 -1.64 -6.29
CA VAL A 104 -2.69 -1.44 -5.01
C VAL A 104 -3.96 -2.27 -4.99
N PHE A 105 -4.10 -3.10 -3.95
CA PHE A 105 -5.30 -3.89 -3.71
C PHE A 105 -5.78 -3.68 -2.28
N PHE A 106 -7.09 -3.59 -2.10
CA PHE A 106 -7.71 -3.43 -0.79
C PHE A 106 -8.23 -4.77 -0.28
N LEU A 107 -7.93 -5.03 0.98
CA LEU A 107 -8.48 -6.15 1.74
C LEU A 107 -9.33 -5.54 2.86
N GLU A 108 -10.61 -5.88 2.89
CA GLU A 108 -11.53 -5.32 3.88
C GLU A 108 -11.74 -6.30 5.04
N THR A 109 -11.74 -5.76 6.25
CA THR A 109 -12.03 -6.54 7.46
C THR A 109 -12.88 -5.73 8.43
N ASP A 110 -13.73 -6.43 9.18
CA ASP A 110 -14.50 -5.80 10.23
C ASP A 110 -13.62 -5.47 11.43
N ARG A 111 -13.91 -4.36 12.10
CA ARG A 111 -13.20 -3.97 13.32
C ARG A 111 -13.33 -5.02 14.42
N ALA A 112 -14.42 -5.76 14.43
CA ALA A 112 -14.63 -6.88 15.35
C ALA A 112 -13.77 -8.12 15.05
N SER A 113 -13.04 -8.12 13.92
CA SER A 113 -12.24 -9.28 13.48
C SER A 113 -10.77 -9.17 13.85
N GLY A 114 -10.36 -8.16 14.59
CA GLY A 114 -8.96 -7.98 14.94
C GLY A 114 -8.73 -7.09 16.14
N SER A 115 -7.50 -7.15 16.65
CA SER A 115 -7.04 -6.34 17.77
C SER A 115 -5.68 -5.74 17.43
N PHE A 116 -5.49 -4.47 17.74
CA PHE A 116 -4.20 -3.79 17.56
C PHE A 116 -3.23 -4.04 18.72
N GLY A 117 -3.68 -4.68 19.77
CA GLY A 117 -2.83 -5.00 20.91
C GLY A 117 -3.62 -5.17 22.21
N GLY A 118 -3.04 -5.88 23.18
CA GLY A 118 -3.65 -6.13 24.47
C GLY A 118 -4.93 -6.97 24.44
N GLY A 119 -5.27 -7.57 23.31
CA GLY A 119 -6.50 -8.34 23.13
C GLY A 119 -7.76 -7.49 23.04
N ARG A 120 -7.62 -6.18 22.94
CA ARG A 120 -8.77 -5.26 22.85
C ARG A 120 -9.15 -5.03 21.39
N PHE A 121 -10.44 -5.15 21.10
CA PHE A 121 -10.98 -4.85 19.78
C PHE A 121 -11.15 -3.35 19.60
N ALA A 122 -10.84 -2.86 18.42
CA ALA A 122 -10.99 -1.45 18.10
C ALA A 122 -12.49 -1.09 18.04
N PRO A 123 -12.85 0.17 18.40
CA PRO A 123 -14.24 0.63 18.25
C PRO A 123 -14.64 0.66 16.77
N PRO A 124 -15.95 0.66 16.47
CA PRO A 124 -16.42 0.83 15.10
C PRO A 124 -15.84 2.10 14.45
N VAL A 125 -15.60 2.03 13.15
CA VAL A 125 -15.11 3.20 12.40
C VAL A 125 -16.25 4.19 12.21
N ASP A 126 -15.96 5.45 12.53
CA ASP A 126 -16.85 6.56 12.19
C ASP A 126 -16.34 7.21 10.91
N PHE A 127 -17.12 7.06 9.84
CA PHE A 127 -16.84 7.66 8.53
C PHE A 127 -17.56 9.00 8.32
N ALA A 128 -18.05 9.60 9.37
CA ALA A 128 -18.81 10.85 9.28
C ALA A 128 -18.03 12.01 8.64
#